data_36f141da63fa61f07d04c02a6eef58e6
#
_entry.id   36f141da63fa61f07d04c02a6eef58e6
#
_cell.length_a   1.000
_cell.length_b   1.000
_cell.length_c   1.000
_cell.angle_alpha   90.00
_cell.angle_beta   90.00
_cell.angle_gamma   90.00
#
_symmetry.space_group_name_H-M   'P 1'
#
loop_
_entity.id
_entity.type
_entity.pdbx_description
1 polymer ?
#
loop_
_entity_poly.entity_id
_entity_poly.type
_entity_poly.pdbx_seq_one_letter_code
_entity_poly.pdbx_strand_id
1 'polypeptide(L)'
;MRGDISKKTCEYILVLMMVCILLLTGCSESNDTDEDGMIKAEESSGISSVSLVIGSDNYEPYNYIDESGENVGIDVDIAKEACRRMGITPVFKQITWDRKDSFLDSNEIDCLWGSFTMSGRTDDYRWAGPYMYSRQVVIARKDREINSFADLKGKRIAVQSTSKPEHIILSGEDDRIQGVSAVYSMSTMSELYASLRKGYIDAAAGHEVAIKRFVDTNPQQFIILDETLYKSELGVAFKKGRCDDIPDILNDILKQMIDDGTIKKIAESYGINADIFMGDN
;
A
#
# COMPACT_ATOMS: atom_id res chain seq x y z
N MET A 1 -0.31 -31.55 -5.52
CA MET A 1 0.04 -31.84 -6.93
C MET A 1 -0.32 -30.73 -7.94
N ARG A 2 -0.85 -29.58 -7.52
CA ARG A 2 -1.17 -28.45 -8.44
C ARG A 2 -0.10 -27.33 -8.51
N GLY A 3 0.89 -27.31 -7.64
CA GLY A 3 1.92 -26.27 -7.61
C GLY A 3 3.09 -26.45 -8.60
N ASP A 4 3.30 -27.68 -9.07
CA ASP A 4 4.47 -28.01 -9.89
C ASP A 4 4.27 -27.71 -11.40
N ILE A 5 3.03 -27.64 -11.85
CA ILE A 5 2.70 -27.34 -13.26
C ILE A 5 2.87 -25.84 -13.58
N SER A 6 2.59 -24.96 -12.61
CA SER A 6 2.71 -23.49 -12.79
C SER A 6 4.17 -23.03 -12.93
N LYS A 7 5.08 -23.57 -12.13
CA LYS A 7 6.52 -23.24 -12.22
C LYS A 7 7.14 -23.68 -13.54
N LYS A 8 6.84 -24.90 -13.99
CA LYS A 8 7.35 -25.41 -15.28
C LYS A 8 6.85 -24.60 -16.47
N THR A 9 5.61 -24.13 -16.44
CA THR A 9 5.04 -23.31 -17.51
C THR A 9 5.72 -21.93 -17.57
N CYS A 10 6.08 -21.35 -16.43
CA CYS A 10 6.79 -20.09 -16.34
C CYS A 10 8.23 -20.22 -16.86
N GLU A 11 8.94 -21.29 -16.54
CA GLU A 11 10.28 -21.58 -17.05
C GLU A 11 10.29 -21.77 -18.57
N TYR A 12 9.31 -22.45 -19.15
CA TYR A 12 9.21 -22.63 -20.61
C TYR A 12 8.98 -21.31 -21.35
N ILE A 13 8.21 -20.39 -20.79
CA ILE A 13 7.99 -19.06 -21.38
C ILE A 13 9.27 -18.23 -21.36
N LEU A 14 10.04 -18.30 -20.27
CA LEU A 14 11.32 -17.59 -20.13
C LEU A 14 12.39 -18.11 -21.11
N VAL A 15 12.47 -19.45 -21.29
CA VAL A 15 13.39 -20.10 -22.24
C VAL A 15 13.00 -19.78 -23.68
N LEU A 16 11.70 -19.71 -23.99
CA LEU A 16 11.23 -19.38 -25.35
C LEU A 16 11.54 -17.93 -25.72
N MET A 17 11.44 -16.98 -24.77
CA MET A 17 11.87 -15.59 -24.98
C MET A 17 13.37 -15.46 -25.20
N MET A 18 14.19 -16.24 -24.48
CA MET A 18 15.65 -16.20 -24.64
C MET A 18 16.13 -16.74 -25.98
N VAL A 19 15.43 -17.72 -26.54
CA VAL A 19 15.73 -18.28 -27.88
C VAL A 19 15.35 -17.33 -29.00
N CYS A 20 14.31 -16.53 -28.87
CA CYS A 20 13.92 -15.51 -29.86
C CYS A 20 14.92 -14.34 -29.95
N ILE A 21 15.64 -14.02 -28.90
CA ILE A 21 16.63 -12.92 -28.86
C ILE A 21 17.93 -13.31 -29.62
N LEU A 22 18.25 -14.60 -29.71
CA LEU A 22 19.47 -15.11 -30.36
C LEU A 22 19.40 -15.20 -31.89
N LEU A 23 18.25 -14.94 -32.50
CA LEU A 23 18.06 -15.05 -33.97
C LEU A 23 18.12 -13.71 -34.71
N LEU A 24 18.42 -12.59 -34.03
CA LEU A 24 18.43 -11.25 -34.66
C LEU A 24 19.83 -10.61 -34.76
N THR A 25 20.92 -11.37 -34.59
CA THR A 25 22.28 -10.87 -34.88
C THR A 25 22.74 -11.33 -36.28
N GLY A 26 22.38 -10.57 -37.27
CA GLY A 26 22.91 -10.69 -38.63
C GLY A 26 23.78 -9.48 -38.91
N CYS A 27 25.07 -9.73 -39.21
CA CYS A 27 26.12 -8.76 -39.56
C CYS A 27 25.78 -7.91 -40.77
N SER A 28 26.25 -6.66 -40.75
CA SER A 28 26.71 -5.96 -41.94
C SER A 28 27.90 -5.07 -41.56
N GLU A 29 29.08 -5.50 -42.03
CA GLU A 29 30.28 -4.65 -42.12
C GLU A 29 30.20 -3.80 -43.39
N SER A 30 30.50 -2.51 -43.25
CA SER A 30 31.08 -1.72 -44.33
C SER A 30 32.02 -0.66 -43.73
N ASN A 31 33.31 -0.79 -44.11
CA ASN A 31 34.36 0.20 -43.90
C ASN A 31 34.08 1.45 -44.75
N ASP A 32 34.22 2.61 -44.11
CA ASP A 32 34.79 3.79 -44.78
C ASP A 32 35.47 4.69 -43.75
N THR A 33 36.74 4.94 -43.98
CA THR A 33 37.64 5.87 -43.29
C THR A 33 37.37 7.29 -43.77
N ASP A 34 37.21 8.25 -42.84
CA ASP A 34 37.72 9.61 -42.99
C ASP A 34 37.90 10.30 -41.63
N GLU A 35 39.07 10.94 -41.50
CA GLU A 35 39.54 11.73 -40.37
C GLU A 35 38.73 13.00 -40.20
N ASP A 36 38.17 13.24 -39.00
CA ASP A 36 38.30 14.56 -38.32
C ASP A 36 37.91 14.44 -36.85
N GLY A 37 38.80 14.95 -36.00
CA GLY A 37 38.69 14.80 -34.54
C GLY A 37 37.63 15.71 -33.95
N MET A 38 36.53 15.11 -33.56
CA MET A 38 35.58 15.72 -32.62
C MET A 38 35.04 14.64 -31.67
N ILE A 39 35.43 14.73 -30.41
CA ILE A 39 34.95 13.85 -29.34
C ILE A 39 33.42 14.03 -29.22
N LYS A 40 32.68 13.14 -29.88
CA LYS A 40 31.26 12.98 -29.60
C LYS A 40 31.14 12.27 -28.27
N ALA A 41 30.52 12.95 -27.30
CA ALA A 41 30.03 12.31 -26.09
C ALA A 41 29.19 11.08 -26.50
N GLU A 42 29.58 9.91 -26.01
CA GLU A 42 28.81 8.69 -26.16
C GLU A 42 27.43 8.95 -25.53
N GLU A 43 26.40 8.92 -26.35
CA GLU A 43 25.04 8.79 -25.87
C GLU A 43 24.98 7.49 -25.07
N SER A 44 24.79 7.65 -23.78
CA SER A 44 24.46 6.58 -22.85
C SER A 44 23.33 5.75 -23.46
N SER A 45 23.67 4.55 -23.93
CA SER A 45 22.71 3.53 -24.34
C SER A 45 21.67 3.41 -23.25
N GLY A 46 20.41 3.73 -23.60
CA GLY A 46 19.29 3.69 -22.67
C GLY A 46 19.14 2.32 -22.03
N ILE A 47 19.63 2.18 -20.80
CA ILE A 47 19.22 1.12 -19.92
C ILE A 47 17.75 1.41 -19.66
N SER A 48 16.86 0.61 -20.23
CA SER A 48 15.45 0.61 -19.88
C SER A 48 15.39 0.35 -18.38
N SER A 49 15.27 1.40 -17.57
CA SER A 49 15.16 1.26 -16.13
C SER A 49 13.88 0.49 -15.84
N VAL A 50 14.00 -0.68 -15.24
CA VAL A 50 12.86 -1.45 -14.77
C VAL A 50 12.08 -0.54 -13.82
N SER A 51 10.80 -0.35 -14.07
CA SER A 51 9.91 0.42 -13.21
C SER A 51 8.99 -0.50 -12.45
N LEU A 52 8.57 -0.05 -11.25
CA LEU A 52 7.54 -0.70 -10.43
C LEU A 52 6.35 0.26 -10.34
N VAL A 53 5.22 -0.13 -10.94
CA VAL A 53 3.98 0.66 -10.88
C VAL A 53 3.23 0.31 -9.60
N ILE A 54 3.16 1.28 -8.69
CA ILE A 54 2.60 1.16 -7.35
C ILE A 54 1.21 1.78 -7.32
N GLY A 55 0.19 0.96 -7.05
CA GLY A 55 -1.19 1.41 -6.89
C GLY A 55 -1.54 1.69 -5.42
N SER A 56 -2.11 2.87 -5.17
CA SER A 56 -2.68 3.23 -3.87
C SER A 56 -3.79 4.28 -4.04
N ASP A 57 -4.62 4.43 -3.04
CA ASP A 57 -5.56 5.55 -2.96
C ASP A 57 -4.96 6.72 -2.17
N ASN A 58 -5.73 7.79 -2.04
CA ASN A 58 -5.34 8.95 -1.24
C ASN A 58 -5.70 8.71 0.24
N TYR A 59 -4.72 8.26 1.03
CA TYR A 59 -4.87 7.91 2.44
C TYR A 59 -3.78 8.56 3.31
N GLU A 60 -3.93 9.86 3.58
CA GLU A 60 -2.98 10.65 4.38
C GLU A 60 -2.88 10.12 5.84
N PRO A 61 -1.65 9.96 6.41
CA PRO A 61 -0.34 10.37 5.92
C PRO A 61 0.45 9.25 5.22
N TYR A 62 -0.17 8.12 4.89
CA TYR A 62 0.53 6.98 4.28
C TYR A 62 0.88 7.23 2.82
N ASN A 63 -0.11 7.63 2.04
CA ASN A 63 0.03 7.91 0.62
C ASN A 63 -0.98 8.98 0.21
N TYR A 64 -0.53 10.10 -0.31
CA TYR A 64 -1.41 11.19 -0.74
C TYR A 64 -0.70 12.08 -1.75
N ILE A 65 -1.48 12.91 -2.44
CA ILE A 65 -0.96 13.94 -3.34
C ILE A 65 -0.96 15.25 -2.58
N ASP A 66 0.20 15.91 -2.52
CA ASP A 66 0.35 17.20 -1.87
C ASP A 66 -0.16 18.38 -2.74
N GLU A 67 -0.05 19.59 -2.22
CA GLU A 67 -0.50 20.80 -2.93
C GLU A 67 0.30 21.09 -4.22
N SER A 68 1.50 20.51 -4.37
CA SER A 68 2.31 20.62 -5.58
C SER A 68 1.95 19.58 -6.64
N GLY A 69 1.11 18.61 -6.30
CA GLY A 69 0.72 17.49 -7.17
C GLY A 69 1.65 16.29 -7.08
N GLU A 70 2.56 16.28 -6.11
CA GLU A 70 3.52 15.19 -5.91
C GLU A 70 2.97 14.09 -4.98
N ASN A 71 3.33 12.83 -5.28
CA ASN A 71 3.04 11.73 -4.37
C ASN A 71 4.00 11.78 -3.18
N VAL A 72 3.42 11.87 -1.99
CA VAL A 72 4.12 11.97 -0.70
C VAL A 72 3.46 11.08 0.34
N GLY A 73 4.16 10.83 1.44
CA GLY A 73 3.66 10.06 2.57
C GLY A 73 4.62 8.96 2.99
N ILE A 74 4.30 8.32 4.09
CA ILE A 74 5.14 7.30 4.73
C ILE A 74 5.44 6.16 3.76
N ASP A 75 4.42 5.61 3.15
CA ASP A 75 4.54 4.49 2.21
C ASP A 75 5.25 4.90 0.92
N VAL A 76 5.05 6.14 0.48
CA VAL A 76 5.74 6.71 -0.68
C VAL A 76 7.24 6.82 -0.43
N ASP A 77 7.65 7.31 0.76
CA ASP A 77 9.06 7.46 1.10
C ASP A 77 9.73 6.09 1.33
N ILE A 78 9.03 5.14 1.96
CA ILE A 78 9.51 3.76 2.08
C ILE A 78 9.68 3.13 0.69
N ALA A 79 8.70 3.30 -0.21
CA ALA A 79 8.75 2.77 -1.57
C ALA A 79 9.88 3.39 -2.41
N LYS A 80 10.07 4.72 -2.33
CA LYS A 80 11.18 5.41 -2.99
C LYS A 80 12.54 4.86 -2.55
N GLU A 81 12.74 4.69 -1.24
CA GLU A 81 14.00 4.15 -0.71
C GLU A 81 14.20 2.68 -1.06
N ALA A 82 13.15 1.85 -0.96
CA ALA A 82 13.22 0.45 -1.34
C ALA A 82 13.57 0.29 -2.82
N CYS A 83 12.89 1.01 -3.72
CA CYS A 83 13.16 1.00 -5.15
C CYS A 83 14.57 1.50 -5.47
N ARG A 84 15.07 2.53 -4.76
CA ARG A 84 16.45 3.01 -4.89
C ARG A 84 17.46 1.89 -4.56
N ARG A 85 17.22 1.12 -3.49
CA ARG A 85 18.09 -0.03 -3.12
C ARG A 85 18.02 -1.16 -4.13
N MET A 86 16.87 -1.35 -4.76
CA MET A 86 16.67 -2.34 -5.83
C MET A 86 17.22 -1.89 -7.19
N GLY A 87 17.58 -0.60 -7.37
CA GLY A 87 18.01 -0.05 -8.66
C GLY A 87 16.88 0.07 -9.69
N ILE A 88 15.62 0.22 -9.24
CA ILE A 88 14.43 0.38 -10.09
C ILE A 88 13.75 1.72 -9.83
N THR A 89 12.84 2.13 -10.73
CA THR A 89 12.13 3.40 -10.61
C THR A 89 10.70 3.18 -10.12
N PRO A 90 10.26 3.76 -8.99
CA PRO A 90 8.87 3.70 -8.59
C PRO A 90 8.00 4.63 -9.44
N VAL A 91 6.84 4.15 -9.87
CA VAL A 91 5.81 4.93 -10.56
C VAL A 91 4.52 4.84 -9.75
N PHE A 92 4.09 5.95 -9.16
CA PHE A 92 2.89 5.98 -8.32
C PHE A 92 1.65 6.23 -9.18
N LYS A 93 0.65 5.37 -9.01
CA LYS A 93 -0.65 5.46 -9.69
C LYS A 93 -1.77 5.54 -8.67
N GLN A 94 -2.52 6.64 -8.70
CA GLN A 94 -3.75 6.76 -7.90
C GLN A 94 -4.82 5.84 -8.43
N ILE A 95 -5.41 5.04 -7.56
CA ILE A 95 -6.50 4.11 -7.86
C ILE A 95 -7.67 4.33 -6.90
N THR A 96 -8.85 3.83 -7.23
CA THR A 96 -9.94 3.70 -6.28
C THR A 96 -9.78 2.38 -5.51
N TRP A 97 -9.75 2.45 -4.17
CA TRP A 97 -9.40 1.30 -3.33
C TRP A 97 -10.35 0.11 -3.47
N ASP A 98 -11.62 0.35 -3.66
CA ASP A 98 -12.65 -0.66 -3.90
C ASP A 98 -12.44 -1.45 -5.20
N ARG A 99 -11.64 -0.91 -6.14
CA ARG A 99 -11.28 -1.55 -7.41
C ARG A 99 -9.83 -2.04 -7.46
N LYS A 100 -9.11 -2.04 -6.34
CA LYS A 100 -7.68 -2.38 -6.28
C LYS A 100 -7.33 -3.70 -6.97
N ASP A 101 -8.17 -4.74 -6.77
CA ASP A 101 -7.94 -6.06 -7.34
C ASP A 101 -8.07 -6.04 -8.87
N SER A 102 -9.01 -5.26 -9.41
CA SER A 102 -9.17 -5.08 -10.85
C SER A 102 -7.95 -4.44 -11.51
N PHE A 103 -7.36 -3.41 -10.86
CA PHE A 103 -6.13 -2.78 -11.35
C PHE A 103 -4.94 -3.75 -11.31
N LEU A 104 -4.84 -4.55 -10.27
CA LEU A 104 -3.79 -5.55 -10.13
C LEU A 104 -3.96 -6.69 -11.15
N ASP A 105 -5.20 -7.15 -11.35
CA ASP A 105 -5.53 -8.23 -12.28
C ASP A 105 -5.34 -7.85 -13.75
N SER A 106 -5.63 -6.61 -14.10
CA SER A 106 -5.39 -6.06 -15.45
C SER A 106 -3.93 -5.72 -15.74
N ASN A 107 -3.03 -5.87 -14.75
CA ASN A 107 -1.63 -5.44 -14.79
C ASN A 107 -1.45 -3.93 -15.09
N GLU A 108 -2.45 -3.11 -14.71
CA GLU A 108 -2.31 -1.66 -14.74
C GLU A 108 -1.41 -1.14 -13.62
N ILE A 109 -1.23 -1.94 -12.56
CA ILE A 109 -0.29 -1.77 -11.47
C ILE A 109 0.44 -3.07 -11.23
N ASP A 110 1.66 -3.00 -10.71
CA ASP A 110 2.47 -4.15 -10.33
C ASP A 110 2.17 -4.63 -8.93
N CYS A 111 1.87 -3.69 -8.03
CA CYS A 111 1.59 -3.97 -6.62
C CYS A 111 0.65 -2.93 -6.01
N LEU A 112 0.06 -3.30 -4.87
CA LEU A 112 -0.69 -2.43 -3.98
C LEU A 112 0.22 -2.07 -2.80
N TRP A 113 0.45 -0.77 -2.59
CA TRP A 113 1.27 -0.27 -1.50
C TRP A 113 0.65 1.01 -0.92
N GLY A 114 -0.13 0.87 0.12
CA GLY A 114 -0.88 1.97 0.76
C GLY A 114 -1.52 1.48 2.04
N SER A 115 -0.74 1.35 3.14
CA SER A 115 -1.18 0.85 4.45
C SER A 115 -2.02 -0.45 4.37
N PHE A 116 -1.70 -1.33 3.42
CA PHE A 116 -2.54 -2.50 3.14
C PHE A 116 -2.30 -3.61 4.17
N THR A 117 -3.37 -3.99 4.87
CA THR A 117 -3.35 -5.03 5.90
C THR A 117 -3.16 -6.41 5.28
N MET A 118 -2.05 -7.08 5.61
CA MET A 118 -1.75 -8.48 5.22
C MET A 118 -2.59 -9.48 5.99
N SER A 119 -2.70 -9.27 7.31
CA SER A 119 -3.32 -10.21 8.23
C SER A 119 -4.75 -10.58 7.80
N GLY A 120 -4.98 -11.88 7.63
CA GLY A 120 -6.25 -12.42 7.13
C GLY A 120 -6.42 -12.37 5.61
N ARG A 121 -5.36 -12.02 4.84
CA ARG A 121 -5.33 -12.00 3.37
C ARG A 121 -4.07 -12.63 2.79
N THR A 122 -3.34 -13.39 3.58
CA THR A 122 -2.06 -14.01 3.18
C THR A 122 -2.20 -14.95 1.99
N ASP A 123 -3.38 -15.56 1.83
CA ASP A 123 -3.67 -16.47 0.73
C ASP A 123 -4.20 -15.76 -0.53
N ASP A 124 -4.56 -14.48 -0.46
CA ASP A 124 -5.18 -13.76 -1.58
C ASP A 124 -4.14 -13.15 -2.53
N TYR A 125 -2.96 -12.79 -2.00
CA TYR A 125 -1.89 -12.11 -2.73
C TYR A 125 -0.54 -12.79 -2.51
N ARG A 126 0.45 -12.44 -3.34
CA ARG A 126 1.86 -12.65 -3.01
C ARG A 126 2.37 -11.41 -2.30
N TRP A 127 2.93 -11.55 -1.10
CA TRP A 127 3.26 -10.43 -0.22
C TRP A 127 4.76 -10.21 -0.08
N ALA A 128 5.15 -8.93 0.08
CA ALA A 128 6.41 -8.51 0.67
C ALA A 128 6.10 -7.74 1.98
N GLY A 129 6.78 -8.07 3.05
CA GLY A 129 6.57 -7.51 4.38
C GLY A 129 6.27 -8.58 5.45
N PRO A 130 5.73 -8.19 6.64
CA PRO A 130 5.28 -6.83 6.96
C PRO A 130 6.44 -5.84 7.07
N TYR A 131 6.21 -4.59 6.66
CA TYR A 131 7.20 -3.52 6.81
C TYR A 131 6.88 -2.59 7.98
N MET A 132 5.64 -2.56 8.43
CA MET A 132 5.18 -1.74 9.55
C MET A 132 3.91 -2.35 10.16
N TYR A 133 3.58 -1.93 11.38
CA TYR A 133 2.33 -2.29 12.06
C TYR A 133 1.46 -1.06 12.24
N SER A 134 0.15 -1.26 12.37
CA SER A 134 -0.80 -0.18 12.63
C SER A 134 -1.99 -0.68 13.44
N ARG A 135 -2.49 0.12 14.36
CA ARG A 135 -3.77 -0.14 15.01
C ARG A 135 -4.91 0.37 14.11
N GLN A 136 -5.96 -0.44 13.99
CA GLN A 136 -7.26 0.02 13.52
C GLN A 136 -8.07 0.47 14.73
N VAL A 137 -8.60 1.67 14.68
CA VAL A 137 -9.33 2.29 15.79
C VAL A 137 -10.67 2.85 15.30
N VAL A 138 -11.55 3.15 16.25
CA VAL A 138 -12.83 3.83 15.98
C VAL A 138 -12.73 5.27 16.46
N ILE A 139 -13.09 6.20 15.57
CA ILE A 139 -13.34 7.59 15.89
C ILE A 139 -14.84 7.83 16.04
N ALA A 140 -15.24 8.60 17.05
CA ALA A 140 -16.62 8.94 17.29
C ALA A 140 -16.82 10.44 17.48
N ARG A 141 -18.03 10.91 17.18
CA ARG A 141 -18.46 12.27 17.52
C ARG A 141 -18.73 12.35 19.02
N LYS A 142 -18.17 13.35 19.70
CA LYS A 142 -18.35 13.57 21.15
C LYS A 142 -19.82 13.83 21.53
N ASP A 143 -20.59 14.47 20.63
CA ASP A 143 -22.01 14.75 20.85
C ASP A 143 -22.92 13.51 20.68
N ARG A 144 -22.37 12.32 20.48
CA ARG A 144 -23.09 11.05 20.36
C ARG A 144 -22.92 10.13 21.57
N GLU A 145 -22.16 10.54 22.57
CA GLU A 145 -21.92 9.79 23.81
C GLU A 145 -21.42 8.35 23.54
N ILE A 146 -20.49 8.20 22.59
CA ILE A 146 -19.85 6.93 22.25
C ILE A 146 -18.46 6.95 22.89
N ASN A 147 -18.24 6.10 23.91
CA ASN A 147 -16.98 6.01 24.63
C ASN A 147 -16.35 4.61 24.57
N SER A 148 -17.12 3.62 24.08
CA SER A 148 -16.70 2.23 23.94
C SER A 148 -17.34 1.60 22.70
N PHE A 149 -16.87 0.42 22.30
CA PHE A 149 -17.50 -0.34 21.20
C PHE A 149 -18.95 -0.74 21.52
N ALA A 150 -19.28 -0.98 22.78
CA ALA A 150 -20.65 -1.29 23.19
C ALA A 150 -21.65 -0.14 22.91
N ASP A 151 -21.17 1.12 22.95
CA ASP A 151 -21.99 2.31 22.67
C ASP A 151 -22.29 2.50 21.17
N LEU A 152 -21.67 1.70 20.30
CA LEU A 152 -21.96 1.69 18.86
C LEU A 152 -23.33 1.06 18.54
N LYS A 153 -23.96 0.40 19.51
CA LYS A 153 -25.32 -0.15 19.35
C LYS A 153 -26.31 0.93 18.96
N GLY A 154 -27.02 0.71 17.86
CA GLY A 154 -27.99 1.67 17.31
C GLY A 154 -27.34 2.89 16.61
N LYS A 155 -26.03 2.98 16.50
CA LYS A 155 -25.32 4.07 15.83
C LYS A 155 -25.04 3.75 14.36
N ARG A 156 -24.74 4.78 13.60
CA ARG A 156 -24.33 4.72 12.19
C ARG A 156 -22.81 4.80 12.13
N ILE A 157 -22.17 3.78 11.58
CA ILE A 157 -20.73 3.73 11.43
C ILE A 157 -20.35 3.74 9.94
N ALA A 158 -19.25 4.42 9.59
CA ALA A 158 -18.67 4.33 8.26
C ALA A 158 -17.28 3.70 8.29
N VAL A 159 -16.97 3.02 7.20
CA VAL A 159 -15.68 2.39 6.93
C VAL A 159 -15.29 2.63 5.48
N GLN A 160 -14.00 2.54 5.17
CA GLN A 160 -13.59 2.50 3.79
C GLN A 160 -13.96 1.15 3.17
N SER A 161 -14.49 1.18 1.96
CA SER A 161 -14.88 -0.02 1.21
C SER A 161 -13.69 -0.96 1.01
N THR A 162 -13.92 -2.28 1.14
CA THR A 162 -12.93 -3.36 1.02
C THR A 162 -11.75 -3.28 2.02
N SER A 163 -11.89 -2.46 3.08
CA SER A 163 -10.91 -2.37 4.17
C SER A 163 -11.06 -3.50 5.20
N LYS A 164 -10.06 -3.66 6.10
CA LYS A 164 -10.18 -4.62 7.21
C LYS A 164 -11.26 -4.23 8.23
N PRO A 165 -11.42 -2.95 8.62
CA PRO A 165 -12.56 -2.51 9.43
C PRO A 165 -13.92 -2.85 8.85
N GLU A 166 -14.11 -2.66 7.54
CA GLU A 166 -15.37 -3.07 6.89
C GLU A 166 -15.65 -4.55 7.07
N HIS A 167 -14.65 -5.39 6.80
CA HIS A 167 -14.79 -6.83 6.94
C HIS A 167 -15.20 -7.22 8.38
N ILE A 168 -14.49 -6.70 9.39
CA ILE A 168 -14.74 -7.03 10.80
C ILE A 168 -16.17 -6.63 11.20
N ILE A 169 -16.60 -5.42 10.84
CA ILE A 169 -17.90 -4.90 11.29
C ILE A 169 -19.06 -5.58 10.54
N LEU A 170 -18.91 -5.83 9.23
CA LEU A 170 -19.96 -6.49 8.43
C LEU A 170 -20.07 -7.98 8.72
N SER A 171 -18.95 -8.66 8.98
CA SER A 171 -18.98 -10.10 9.32
C SER A 171 -19.46 -10.37 10.75
N GLY A 172 -19.42 -9.35 11.64
CA GLY A 172 -19.66 -9.56 13.06
C GLY A 172 -18.54 -10.34 13.76
N GLU A 173 -17.31 -10.31 13.20
CA GLU A 173 -16.15 -11.02 13.74
C GLU A 173 -15.77 -10.53 15.15
N ASP A 174 -16.09 -9.27 15.48
CA ASP A 174 -15.83 -8.68 16.78
C ASP A 174 -17.11 -8.60 17.61
N ASP A 175 -17.27 -9.50 18.57
CA ASP A 175 -18.44 -9.59 19.47
C ASP A 175 -18.65 -8.32 20.33
N ARG A 176 -17.64 -7.45 20.46
CA ARG A 176 -17.76 -6.19 21.19
C ARG A 176 -18.58 -5.15 20.42
N ILE A 177 -18.70 -5.30 19.10
CA ILE A 177 -19.46 -4.39 18.21
C ILE A 177 -20.72 -5.10 17.73
N GLN A 178 -21.85 -4.81 18.41
CA GLN A 178 -23.11 -5.45 18.08
C GLN A 178 -24.23 -4.43 17.85
N GLY A 179 -25.13 -4.75 16.94
CA GLY A 179 -26.37 -4.01 16.77
C GLY A 179 -26.21 -2.58 16.30
N VAL A 180 -25.16 -2.29 15.49
CA VAL A 180 -25.07 -1.00 14.76
C VAL A 180 -26.31 -0.84 13.87
N SER A 181 -26.83 0.39 13.76
CA SER A 181 -28.05 0.63 12.96
C SER A 181 -27.79 0.60 11.47
N ALA A 182 -26.59 1.03 11.05
CA ALA A 182 -26.15 1.00 9.66
C ALA A 182 -24.61 1.05 9.56
N VAL A 183 -24.09 0.34 8.57
CA VAL A 183 -22.68 0.42 8.15
C VAL A 183 -22.65 1.04 6.75
N TYR A 184 -21.88 2.11 6.58
CA TYR A 184 -21.70 2.79 5.30
C TYR A 184 -20.29 2.52 4.79
N SER A 185 -20.20 1.81 3.66
CA SER A 185 -18.95 1.61 2.94
C SER A 185 -18.71 2.79 2.01
N MET A 186 -17.63 3.53 2.23
CA MET A 186 -17.28 4.72 1.46
C MET A 186 -16.03 4.48 0.62
N SER A 187 -15.97 5.07 -0.56
CA SER A 187 -14.85 4.87 -1.48
C SER A 187 -13.57 5.52 -0.97
N THR A 188 -13.67 6.64 -0.25
CA THR A 188 -12.52 7.40 0.23
C THR A 188 -12.62 7.81 1.69
N MET A 189 -11.46 7.98 2.35
CA MET A 189 -11.40 8.53 3.70
C MET A 189 -11.89 9.99 3.76
N SER A 190 -11.73 10.75 2.70
CA SER A 190 -12.24 12.14 2.62
C SER A 190 -13.77 12.20 2.70
N GLU A 191 -14.49 11.30 2.00
CA GLU A 191 -15.95 11.16 2.11
C GLU A 191 -16.37 10.75 3.51
N LEU A 192 -15.64 9.81 4.11
CA LEU A 192 -15.88 9.34 5.48
C LEU A 192 -15.74 10.49 6.48
N TYR A 193 -14.65 11.24 6.44
CA TYR A 193 -14.41 12.37 7.33
C TYR A 193 -15.40 13.52 7.11
N ALA A 194 -15.78 13.78 5.85
CA ALA A 194 -16.81 14.78 5.54
C ALA A 194 -18.17 14.39 6.12
N SER A 195 -18.55 13.11 6.00
CA SER A 195 -19.81 12.58 6.54
C SER A 195 -19.83 12.61 8.08
N LEU A 196 -18.68 12.31 8.72
CA LEU A 196 -18.54 12.37 10.17
C LEU A 196 -18.68 13.83 10.67
N ARG A 197 -18.00 14.80 10.02
CA ARG A 197 -18.12 16.23 10.36
C ARG A 197 -19.57 16.73 10.24
N LYS A 198 -20.28 16.33 9.21
CA LYS A 198 -21.66 16.74 8.97
C LYS A 198 -22.68 16.01 9.85
N GLY A 199 -22.27 14.97 10.60
CA GLY A 199 -23.15 14.17 11.45
C GLY A 199 -24.07 13.23 10.69
N TYR A 200 -23.74 12.89 9.44
CA TYR A 200 -24.44 11.86 8.68
C TYR A 200 -24.15 10.46 9.23
N ILE A 201 -22.99 10.29 9.84
CA ILE A 201 -22.57 9.12 10.59
C ILE A 201 -22.14 9.54 12.00
N ASP A 202 -22.17 8.61 12.93
CA ASP A 202 -21.90 8.84 14.35
C ASP A 202 -20.47 8.43 14.72
N ALA A 203 -19.91 7.45 14.01
CA ALA A 203 -18.56 6.93 14.19
C ALA A 203 -17.95 6.47 12.86
N ALA A 204 -16.66 6.25 12.83
CA ALA A 204 -15.94 5.69 11.69
C ALA A 204 -14.74 4.86 12.17
N ALA A 205 -14.23 3.95 11.33
CA ALA A 205 -13.06 3.14 11.66
C ALA A 205 -11.98 3.22 10.57
N GLY A 206 -10.71 3.14 11.00
CA GLY A 206 -9.55 3.20 10.11
C GLY A 206 -8.23 3.12 10.87
N HIS A 207 -7.13 3.35 10.16
CA HIS A 207 -5.80 3.37 10.74
C HIS A 207 -5.62 4.54 11.72
N GLU A 208 -5.09 4.24 12.91
CA GLU A 208 -4.96 5.20 14.02
C GLU A 208 -4.21 6.47 13.64
N VAL A 209 -3.12 6.35 12.89
CA VAL A 209 -2.29 7.51 12.49
C VAL A 209 -3.10 8.50 11.65
N ALA A 210 -3.86 8.01 10.67
CA ALA A 210 -4.71 8.83 9.83
C ALA A 210 -5.87 9.45 10.62
N ILE A 211 -6.52 8.65 11.48
CA ILE A 211 -7.62 9.12 12.34
C ILE A 211 -7.11 10.16 13.34
N LYS A 212 -5.95 9.93 13.98
CA LYS A 212 -5.36 10.88 14.91
C LYS A 212 -5.09 12.23 14.24
N ARG A 213 -4.51 12.22 13.04
CA ARG A 213 -4.26 13.45 12.28
C ARG A 213 -5.57 14.23 12.03
N PHE A 214 -6.64 13.53 11.67
CA PHE A 214 -7.95 14.15 11.51
C PHE A 214 -8.51 14.70 12.83
N VAL A 215 -8.40 13.97 13.93
CA VAL A 215 -8.88 14.41 15.25
C VAL A 215 -8.08 15.63 15.74
N ASP A 216 -6.77 15.66 15.53
CA ASP A 216 -5.89 16.77 15.93
C ASP A 216 -6.30 18.10 15.27
N THR A 217 -6.95 18.07 14.10
CA THR A 217 -7.52 19.27 13.46
C THR A 217 -8.86 19.71 14.06
N ASN A 218 -9.56 18.82 14.77
CA ASN A 218 -10.90 19.07 15.32
C ASN A 218 -11.09 18.40 16.69
N PRO A 219 -10.22 18.64 17.68
CA PRO A 219 -10.18 17.89 18.93
C PRO A 219 -11.40 18.11 19.83
N GLN A 220 -12.16 19.19 19.59
CA GLN A 220 -13.38 19.45 20.37
C GLN A 220 -14.59 18.64 19.88
N GLN A 221 -14.56 18.14 18.67
CA GLN A 221 -15.71 17.46 18.06
C GLN A 221 -15.60 15.94 18.09
N PHE A 222 -14.38 15.39 18.10
CA PHE A 222 -14.15 13.96 17.93
C PHE A 222 -13.30 13.38 19.07
N ILE A 223 -13.47 12.08 19.27
CA ILE A 223 -12.69 11.25 20.20
C ILE A 223 -12.30 9.96 19.47
N ILE A 224 -11.11 9.47 19.75
CA ILE A 224 -10.68 8.11 19.38
C ILE A 224 -11.03 7.23 20.57
N LEU A 225 -11.70 6.10 20.33
CA LEU A 225 -11.97 5.13 21.39
C LEU A 225 -10.67 4.42 21.78
N ASP A 226 -10.52 4.13 23.06
CA ASP A 226 -9.31 3.47 23.60
C ASP A 226 -9.16 2.02 23.09
N GLU A 227 -10.28 1.40 22.75
CA GLU A 227 -10.33 0.02 22.28
C GLU A 227 -9.71 -0.10 20.88
N THR A 228 -8.85 -1.11 20.73
CA THR A 228 -8.28 -1.46 19.44
C THR A 228 -9.24 -2.40 18.71
N LEU A 229 -9.66 -2.00 17.49
CA LEU A 229 -10.48 -2.84 16.64
C LEU A 229 -9.65 -3.99 16.05
N TYR A 230 -8.44 -3.69 15.60
CA TYR A 230 -7.54 -4.67 15.00
C TYR A 230 -6.09 -4.19 15.00
N LYS A 231 -5.13 -5.13 15.13
CA LYS A 231 -3.70 -4.86 14.89
C LYS A 231 -3.36 -5.35 13.49
N SER A 232 -3.02 -4.41 12.61
CA SER A 232 -2.71 -4.67 11.21
C SER A 232 -1.21 -4.82 10.99
N GLU A 233 -0.81 -5.86 10.31
CA GLU A 233 0.49 -5.99 9.65
C GLU A 233 0.38 -5.35 8.27
N LEU A 234 1.22 -4.36 7.96
CA LEU A 234 1.19 -3.65 6.69
C LEU A 234 2.20 -4.26 5.73
N GLY A 235 1.76 -4.58 4.53
CA GLY A 235 2.60 -5.19 3.51
C GLY A 235 2.32 -4.66 2.10
N VAL A 236 3.16 -5.08 1.17
CA VAL A 236 3.03 -4.80 -0.25
C VAL A 236 2.45 -6.03 -0.93
N ALA A 237 1.29 -5.88 -1.56
CA ALA A 237 0.58 -6.98 -2.19
C ALA A 237 0.81 -7.00 -3.70
N PHE A 238 1.24 -8.14 -4.19
CA PHE A 238 1.37 -8.45 -5.61
C PHE A 238 0.31 -9.45 -6.03
N LYS A 239 0.02 -9.51 -7.33
CA LYS A 239 -0.91 -10.49 -7.87
C LYS A 239 -0.51 -11.90 -7.47
N LYS A 240 -1.48 -12.68 -6.97
CA LYS A 240 -1.27 -14.10 -6.67
C LYS A 240 -0.81 -14.83 -7.94
N GLY A 241 0.29 -15.60 -7.82
CA GLY A 241 0.86 -16.32 -8.95
C GLY A 241 1.82 -15.52 -9.83
N ARG A 242 2.17 -14.29 -9.46
CA ARG A 242 3.30 -13.57 -10.08
C ARG A 242 4.58 -14.41 -9.95
N CYS A 243 5.32 -14.56 -11.04
CA CYS A 243 6.43 -15.53 -11.15
C CYS A 243 7.81 -14.89 -11.03
N ASP A 244 7.94 -13.57 -11.19
CA ASP A 244 9.24 -12.88 -11.06
C ASP A 244 9.68 -12.75 -9.59
N ASP A 245 10.94 -12.41 -9.38
CA ASP A 245 11.57 -12.36 -8.05
C ASP A 245 11.38 -11.01 -7.33
N ILE A 246 10.70 -10.04 -7.96
CA ILE A 246 10.51 -8.68 -7.38
C ILE A 246 9.89 -8.74 -5.98
N PRO A 247 8.83 -9.52 -5.70
CA PRO A 247 8.27 -9.59 -4.35
C PRO A 247 9.27 -10.11 -3.31
N ASP A 248 10.09 -11.11 -3.65
CA ASP A 248 11.07 -11.69 -2.73
C ASP A 248 12.24 -10.72 -2.49
N ILE A 249 12.75 -10.08 -3.55
CA ILE A 249 13.79 -9.05 -3.45
C ILE A 249 13.29 -7.87 -2.61
N LEU A 250 12.07 -7.39 -2.86
CA LEU A 250 11.48 -6.32 -2.08
C LEU A 250 11.32 -6.70 -0.62
N ASN A 251 10.89 -7.94 -0.33
CA ASN A 251 10.76 -8.43 1.04
C ASN A 251 12.10 -8.39 1.79
N ASP A 252 13.19 -8.80 1.13
CA ASP A 252 14.53 -8.76 1.72
C ASP A 252 15.04 -7.32 1.92
N ILE A 253 14.74 -6.42 1.00
CA ILE A 253 15.05 -4.99 1.13
C ILE A 253 14.27 -4.35 2.28
N LEU A 254 12.98 -4.65 2.42
CA LEU A 254 12.17 -4.14 3.54
C LEU A 254 12.71 -4.62 4.89
N LYS A 255 13.14 -5.88 5.00
CA LYS A 255 13.81 -6.40 6.21
C LYS A 255 15.09 -5.63 6.51
N GLN A 256 15.95 -5.40 5.51
CA GLN A 256 17.17 -4.59 5.69
C GLN A 256 16.83 -3.18 6.16
N MET A 257 15.78 -2.56 5.62
CA MET A 257 15.34 -1.21 6.01
C MET A 257 14.75 -1.16 7.43
N ILE A 258 14.19 -2.26 7.92
CA ILE A 258 13.79 -2.42 9.32
C ILE A 258 15.05 -2.51 10.19
N ASP A 259 15.97 -3.42 9.86
CA ASP A 259 17.16 -3.74 10.65
C ASP A 259 18.11 -2.54 10.77
N ASP A 260 18.27 -1.74 9.72
CA ASP A 260 19.13 -0.54 9.74
C ASP A 260 18.41 0.73 10.25
N GLY A 261 17.15 0.61 10.62
CA GLY A 261 16.34 1.70 11.19
C GLY A 261 15.86 2.74 10.17
N THR A 262 15.94 2.45 8.87
CA THR A 262 15.47 3.38 7.82
C THR A 262 13.97 3.60 7.90
N ILE A 263 13.17 2.52 8.03
CA ILE A 263 11.71 2.62 8.15
C ILE A 263 11.35 3.39 9.42
N LYS A 264 12.04 3.13 10.54
CA LYS A 264 11.87 3.87 11.79
C LYS A 264 12.05 5.38 11.58
N LYS A 265 13.15 5.79 10.95
CA LYS A 265 13.45 7.21 10.68
C LYS A 265 12.40 7.86 9.77
N ILE A 266 11.93 7.16 8.75
CA ILE A 266 10.85 7.65 7.87
C ILE A 266 9.57 7.85 8.70
N ALA A 267 9.13 6.87 9.48
CA ALA A 267 7.94 7.00 10.32
C ALA A 267 8.03 8.17 11.32
N GLU A 268 9.19 8.32 11.98
CA GLU A 268 9.46 9.41 12.91
C GLU A 268 9.39 10.79 12.25
N SER A 269 9.79 10.93 10.98
CA SER A 269 9.71 12.20 10.25
C SER A 269 8.26 12.66 10.02
N TYR A 270 7.30 11.73 10.08
CA TYR A 270 5.85 12.01 10.04
C TYR A 270 5.23 12.16 11.44
N GLY A 271 6.05 12.23 12.50
CA GLY A 271 5.59 12.40 13.88
C GLY A 271 5.00 11.12 14.50
N ILE A 272 5.31 9.96 13.91
CA ILE A 272 4.85 8.67 14.42
C ILE A 272 5.85 8.16 15.44
N ASN A 273 5.37 7.75 16.62
CA ASN A 273 6.21 7.00 17.55
C ASN A 273 6.45 5.60 16.98
N ALA A 274 7.64 5.41 16.39
CA ALA A 274 7.97 4.19 15.68
C ALA A 274 7.99 2.93 16.56
N ASP A 275 8.22 3.04 17.87
CA ASP A 275 8.24 1.89 18.79
C ASP A 275 6.86 1.19 18.85
N ILE A 276 5.77 1.95 18.65
CA ILE A 276 4.41 1.41 18.58
C ILE A 276 4.15 0.65 17.27
N PHE A 277 4.85 1.01 16.19
CA PHE A 277 4.59 0.55 14.81
C PHE A 277 5.62 -0.45 14.28
N MET A 278 6.65 -0.78 15.07
CA MET A 278 7.66 -1.78 14.70
C MET A 278 7.40 -3.17 15.29
N GLY A 279 6.23 -3.38 15.90
CA GLY A 279 5.83 -4.70 16.40
C GLY A 279 6.50 -5.07 17.69
N ASP A 280 6.42 -4.24 18.72
CA ASP A 280 6.78 -4.68 20.07
C ASP A 280 5.83 -5.80 20.49
N ASN A 281 6.48 -6.93 20.84
CA ASN A 281 5.92 -8.18 21.34
C ASN A 281 5.11 -8.02 22.63
#